data_5cf9678884d83b8634a449d4a5bc8a05
#
_entry.id   5cf9678884d83b8634a449d4a5bc8a05
#
_cell.length_a   1.000
_cell.length_b   1.000
_cell.length_c   1.000
_cell.angle_alpha   90.00
_cell.angle_beta   90.00
_cell.angle_gamma   90.00
#
_symmetry.space_group_name_H-M   'P 1'
#
loop_
_entity.id
_entity.type
_entity.pdbx_description
1 polymer ?
#
loop_
_entity_poly.entity_id
_entity_poly.type
_entity_poly.pdbx_seq_one_letter_code
_entity_poly.pdbx_strand_id
1 'polypeptide(L)'
;MRRVFVPPFAIFIILTFGISVFAQSKSREELQRELEAKRAELVALERQILAPSETDRASFAEFLRQPNTGLIRLMPRELYDSEAYKDTKKTITMRGGGAYYSFSRHKHEYGYGSDIELDHGFLSVGFAGADYGMLVKAGDVPIEEITFERPVLRFLSEYAVPNAETGARSEGRKFSEGTLVDGIDFKRRLAVEMNTTYLLRSINYGESDVLVALRVVRKDTDGSVIIIWKLLKKYSAPELVQNNP
;
A
#
# COMPACT_ATOMS: atom_id res chain seq x y z
N MET A 1 12.63 -10.44 -101.77
CA MET A 1 13.04 -11.31 -100.65
C MET A 1 13.39 -10.41 -99.48
N ARG A 2 12.47 -10.26 -98.49
CA ARG A 2 12.72 -9.48 -97.28
C ARG A 2 13.08 -10.45 -96.18
N ARG A 3 14.29 -10.31 -95.60
CA ARG A 3 14.72 -11.07 -94.46
C ARG A 3 14.19 -10.34 -93.18
N VAL A 4 13.38 -11.05 -92.37
CA VAL A 4 12.92 -10.63 -91.07
C VAL A 4 14.01 -10.96 -90.07
N PHE A 5 14.48 -9.98 -89.38
CA PHE A 5 15.45 -10.06 -88.28
C PHE A 5 14.67 -10.17 -86.98
N VAL A 6 14.85 -11.29 -86.24
CA VAL A 6 14.28 -11.52 -84.95
C VAL A 6 15.40 -11.30 -83.91
N PRO A 7 15.24 -10.37 -82.94
CA PRO A 7 16.24 -10.22 -81.90
C PRO A 7 16.06 -11.26 -80.78
N PRO A 8 17.15 -11.68 -80.11
CA PRO A 8 17.09 -12.69 -79.06
C PRO A 8 16.53 -11.99 -77.76
N PHE A 9 15.52 -12.64 -77.21
CA PHE A 9 14.93 -12.27 -75.87
C PHE A 9 15.94 -12.68 -74.82
N ALA A 10 16.53 -11.68 -74.11
CA ALA A 10 17.34 -11.89 -72.90
C ALA A 10 16.41 -12.14 -71.72
N ILE A 11 16.34 -13.38 -71.23
CA ILE A 11 15.63 -13.71 -70.00
C ILE A 11 16.45 -13.21 -68.78
N PHE A 12 16.01 -12.13 -68.14
CA PHE A 12 16.58 -11.63 -66.89
C PHE A 12 15.96 -12.44 -65.74
N ILE A 13 16.71 -13.45 -65.21
CA ILE A 13 16.33 -14.18 -64.00
C ILE A 13 16.67 -13.28 -62.82
N ILE A 14 15.67 -12.62 -62.22
CA ILE A 14 15.81 -11.90 -60.95
C ILE A 14 15.77 -12.94 -59.84
N LEU A 15 16.96 -13.30 -59.33
CA LEU A 15 17.10 -14.05 -58.10
C LEU A 15 16.72 -13.13 -56.93
N THR A 16 15.46 -13.17 -56.48
CA THR A 16 15.03 -12.58 -55.23
C THR A 16 15.60 -13.41 -54.08
N PHE A 17 16.70 -12.95 -53.51
CA PHE A 17 17.18 -13.45 -52.23
C PHE A 17 16.14 -13.02 -51.15
N GLY A 18 15.24 -13.93 -50.82
CA GLY A 18 14.36 -13.81 -49.68
C GLY A 18 15.21 -13.84 -48.41
N ILE A 19 15.53 -12.68 -47.82
CA ILE A 19 16.08 -12.58 -46.47
C ILE A 19 14.96 -13.00 -45.53
N SER A 20 14.90 -14.31 -45.21
CA SER A 20 14.09 -14.81 -44.10
C SER A 20 14.72 -14.27 -42.83
N VAL A 21 14.20 -13.13 -42.32
CA VAL A 21 14.48 -12.69 -40.99
C VAL A 21 13.82 -13.70 -40.03
N PHE A 22 14.57 -14.72 -39.66
CA PHE A 22 14.21 -15.57 -38.54
C PHE A 22 14.21 -14.66 -37.31
N ALA A 23 13.03 -14.17 -36.93
CA ALA A 23 12.83 -13.57 -35.63
C ALA A 23 13.19 -14.67 -34.61
N GLN A 24 14.38 -14.56 -34.05
CA GLN A 24 14.88 -15.48 -33.05
C GLN A 24 13.95 -15.37 -31.84
N SER A 25 13.11 -16.36 -31.60
CA SER A 25 12.21 -16.37 -30.46
C SER A 25 13.08 -16.36 -29.21
N LYS A 26 12.83 -15.37 -28.32
CA LYS A 26 13.53 -15.28 -27.05
C LYS A 26 13.39 -16.58 -26.28
N SER A 27 14.44 -16.98 -25.58
CA SER A 27 14.38 -18.12 -24.68
C SER A 27 13.41 -17.85 -23.52
N ARG A 28 12.96 -18.91 -22.86
CA ARG A 28 12.09 -18.79 -21.68
C ARG A 28 12.76 -17.97 -20.58
N GLU A 29 14.04 -18.15 -20.37
CA GLU A 29 14.83 -17.43 -19.38
C GLU A 29 14.99 -15.94 -19.72
N GLU A 30 15.13 -15.61 -21.01
CA GLU A 30 15.16 -14.21 -21.48
C GLU A 30 13.81 -13.52 -21.28
N LEU A 31 12.71 -14.21 -21.60
CA LEU A 31 11.36 -13.70 -21.37
C LEU A 31 11.06 -13.50 -19.88
N GLN A 32 11.52 -14.42 -19.02
CA GLN A 32 11.38 -14.27 -17.58
C GLN A 32 12.13 -13.04 -17.06
N ARG A 33 13.39 -12.85 -17.44
CA ARG A 33 14.18 -11.67 -17.07
C ARG A 33 13.54 -10.37 -17.56
N GLU A 34 13.04 -10.35 -18.78
CA GLU A 34 12.33 -9.17 -19.33
C GLU A 34 11.04 -8.88 -18.52
N LEU A 35 10.29 -9.91 -18.16
CA LEU A 35 9.08 -9.77 -17.35
C LEU A 35 9.39 -9.21 -15.96
N GLU A 36 10.44 -9.69 -15.30
CA GLU A 36 10.90 -9.18 -14.00
C GLU A 36 11.33 -7.72 -14.09
N ALA A 37 12.10 -7.36 -15.12
CA ALA A 37 12.51 -5.98 -15.34
C ALA A 37 11.31 -5.04 -15.54
N LYS A 38 10.33 -5.43 -16.35
CA LYS A 38 9.10 -4.65 -16.58
C LYS A 38 8.24 -4.53 -15.32
N ARG A 39 8.18 -5.58 -14.50
CA ARG A 39 7.49 -5.52 -13.20
C ARG A 39 8.17 -4.54 -12.25
N ALA A 40 9.50 -4.56 -12.19
CA ALA A 40 10.26 -3.62 -11.37
C ALA A 40 10.05 -2.16 -11.82
N GLU A 41 10.05 -1.90 -13.13
CA GLU A 41 9.76 -0.59 -13.71
C GLU A 41 8.34 -0.12 -13.35
N LEU A 42 7.34 -1.00 -13.52
CA LEU A 42 5.95 -0.70 -13.15
C LEU A 42 5.83 -0.33 -11.67
N VAL A 43 6.40 -1.13 -10.77
CA VAL A 43 6.41 -0.84 -9.33
C VAL A 43 7.06 0.52 -9.03
N ALA A 44 8.14 0.88 -9.74
CA ALA A 44 8.79 2.18 -9.57
C ALA A 44 7.87 3.34 -10.00
N LEU A 45 7.15 3.21 -11.12
CA LEU A 45 6.18 4.20 -11.58
C LEU A 45 4.99 4.33 -10.61
N GLU A 46 4.45 3.22 -10.15
CA GLU A 46 3.36 3.21 -9.16
C GLU A 46 3.77 3.90 -7.85
N ARG A 47 4.99 3.68 -7.38
CA ARG A 47 5.54 4.40 -6.22
C ARG A 47 5.61 5.91 -6.45
N GLN A 48 5.93 6.36 -7.67
CA GLN A 48 5.93 7.80 -8.00
C GLN A 48 4.51 8.38 -7.97
N ILE A 49 3.51 7.66 -8.50
CA ILE A 49 2.09 8.08 -8.46
C ILE A 49 1.60 8.18 -7.00
N LEU A 50 2.02 7.26 -6.15
CA LEU A 50 1.65 7.21 -4.73
C LEU A 50 2.49 8.14 -3.86
N ALA A 51 3.55 8.73 -4.39
CA ALA A 51 4.39 9.63 -3.62
C ALA A 51 3.65 10.94 -3.30
N PRO A 52 3.75 11.45 -2.07
CA PRO A 52 3.38 12.83 -1.76
C PRO A 52 4.17 13.81 -2.64
N SER A 53 3.58 14.97 -2.94
CA SER A 53 4.21 15.99 -3.78
C SER A 53 5.50 16.54 -3.15
N GLU A 54 6.35 17.15 -3.97
CA GLU A 54 7.55 17.85 -3.47
C GLU A 54 7.18 19.00 -2.53
N THR A 55 6.05 19.68 -2.78
CA THR A 55 5.52 20.70 -1.89
C THR A 55 5.17 20.14 -0.52
N ASP A 56 4.53 18.96 -0.47
CA ASP A 56 4.24 18.29 0.80
C ASP A 56 5.53 17.91 1.54
N ARG A 57 6.52 17.35 0.81
CA ARG A 57 7.81 17.00 1.40
C ARG A 57 8.55 18.22 1.95
N ALA A 58 8.53 19.34 1.24
CA ALA A 58 9.12 20.58 1.69
C ALA A 58 8.43 21.14 2.94
N SER A 59 7.09 21.10 2.98
CA SER A 59 6.30 21.58 4.12
C SER A 59 6.56 20.81 5.40
N PHE A 60 6.90 19.52 5.31
CA PHE A 60 7.18 18.65 6.46
C PHE A 60 8.65 18.25 6.57
N ALA A 61 9.57 18.97 5.91
CA ALA A 61 10.99 18.61 5.85
C ALA A 61 11.66 18.49 7.22
N GLU A 62 11.30 19.35 8.18
CA GLU A 62 11.83 19.31 9.54
C GLU A 62 11.32 18.09 10.31
N PHE A 63 10.03 17.81 10.23
CA PHE A 63 9.43 16.61 10.81
C PHE A 63 10.06 15.32 10.24
N LEU A 64 10.26 15.28 8.92
CA LEU A 64 10.79 14.10 8.22
C LEU A 64 12.29 13.84 8.50
N ARG A 65 13.02 14.78 9.10
CA ARG A 65 14.38 14.56 9.60
C ARG A 65 14.42 13.77 10.92
N GLN A 66 13.31 13.71 11.63
CA GLN A 66 13.23 12.93 12.86
C GLN A 66 13.22 11.42 12.54
N PRO A 67 13.81 10.57 13.40
CA PRO A 67 13.76 9.14 13.21
C PRO A 67 12.33 8.59 13.33
N ASN A 68 12.06 7.51 12.60
CA ASN A 68 10.77 6.81 12.63
C ASN A 68 9.57 7.65 12.20
N THR A 69 9.79 8.63 11.35
CA THR A 69 8.74 9.47 10.77
C THR A 69 8.59 9.22 9.27
N GLY A 70 7.46 9.62 8.72
CA GLY A 70 7.22 9.53 7.30
C GLY A 70 6.02 10.36 6.85
N LEU A 71 5.91 10.45 5.54
CA LEU A 71 4.84 11.13 4.81
C LEU A 71 4.33 10.19 3.73
N ILE A 72 3.04 9.94 3.71
CA ILE A 72 2.41 9.03 2.75
C ILE A 72 1.18 9.64 2.12
N ARG A 73 0.83 9.14 0.94
CA ARG A 73 -0.45 9.33 0.29
C ARG A 73 -1.20 8.00 0.30
N LEU A 74 -2.40 7.96 0.86
CA LEU A 74 -3.30 6.81 0.74
C LEU A 74 -4.39 7.11 -0.28
N MET A 75 -4.55 6.21 -1.24
CA MET A 75 -5.63 6.24 -2.22
C MET A 75 -6.90 5.62 -1.62
N PRO A 76 -8.10 6.12 -1.97
CA PRO A 76 -9.33 5.46 -1.55
C PRO A 76 -9.46 4.07 -2.18
N ARG A 77 -9.76 3.05 -1.39
CA ARG A 77 -9.94 1.69 -1.87
C ARG A 77 -11.06 1.55 -2.89
N GLU A 78 -12.14 2.30 -2.74
CA GLU A 78 -13.26 2.31 -3.67
C GLU A 78 -12.87 2.69 -5.11
N LEU A 79 -11.79 3.44 -5.31
CA LEU A 79 -11.25 3.69 -6.64
C LEU A 79 -10.67 2.43 -7.28
N TYR A 80 -10.09 1.55 -6.46
CA TYR A 80 -9.57 0.26 -6.91
C TYR A 80 -10.68 -0.77 -7.15
N ASP A 81 -11.69 -0.81 -6.27
CA ASP A 81 -12.80 -1.76 -6.33
C ASP A 81 -13.91 -1.36 -7.31
N SER A 82 -13.89 -0.12 -7.85
CA SER A 82 -14.93 0.40 -8.73
C SER A 82 -14.92 -0.25 -10.13
N GLU A 83 -16.08 -0.13 -10.85
CA GLU A 83 -16.14 -0.50 -12.27
C GLU A 83 -15.12 0.26 -13.15
N ALA A 84 -14.73 1.47 -12.72
CA ALA A 84 -13.67 2.23 -13.37
C ALA A 84 -12.30 1.55 -13.30
N TYR A 85 -12.09 0.65 -12.34
CA TYR A 85 -10.90 -0.20 -12.25
C TYR A 85 -10.81 -1.18 -13.44
N LYS A 86 -11.93 -1.59 -13.99
CA LYS A 86 -11.98 -2.43 -15.19
C LYS A 86 -11.52 -1.67 -16.44
N ASP A 87 -11.54 -0.34 -16.42
CA ASP A 87 -10.91 0.49 -17.44
C ASP A 87 -9.41 0.62 -17.17
N THR A 88 -8.64 -0.36 -17.68
CA THR A 88 -7.19 -0.51 -17.49
C THR A 88 -6.34 0.72 -17.86
N LYS A 89 -6.95 1.78 -18.42
CA LYS A 89 -6.26 3.01 -18.83
C LYS A 89 -6.04 4.01 -17.69
N LYS A 90 -6.65 3.81 -16.53
CA LYS A 90 -6.66 4.81 -15.45
C LYS A 90 -6.23 4.28 -14.09
N THR A 91 -5.86 3.01 -13.95
CA THR A 91 -5.68 2.37 -12.66
C THR A 91 -4.24 1.98 -12.38
N ILE A 92 -3.85 2.14 -11.13
CA ILE A 92 -2.63 1.54 -10.58
C ILE A 92 -2.86 0.02 -10.57
N THR A 93 -1.93 -0.75 -11.12
CA THR A 93 -2.03 -2.21 -11.19
C THR A 93 -1.65 -2.88 -9.87
N MET A 94 -1.03 -2.13 -8.96
CA MET A 94 -0.72 -2.57 -7.61
C MET A 94 -1.97 -3.08 -6.91
N ARG A 95 -1.88 -4.27 -6.34
CA ARG A 95 -2.98 -4.86 -5.57
C ARG A 95 -3.38 -3.94 -4.42
N GLY A 96 -4.68 -3.61 -4.31
CA GLY A 96 -5.20 -2.65 -3.34
C GLY A 96 -5.05 -1.18 -3.73
N GLY A 97 -4.53 -0.87 -4.95
CA GLY A 97 -4.57 0.48 -5.54
C GLY A 97 -3.88 1.59 -4.73
N GLY A 98 -2.99 1.26 -3.81
CA GLY A 98 -2.35 2.23 -2.91
C GLY A 98 -3.19 2.64 -1.69
N ALA A 99 -4.30 1.92 -1.42
CA ALA A 99 -5.15 2.19 -0.26
C ALA A 99 -4.57 1.68 1.06
N TYR A 100 -3.60 0.77 1.01
CA TYR A 100 -3.00 0.10 2.15
C TYR A 100 -1.57 0.56 2.39
N TYR A 101 -1.15 0.60 3.65
CA TYR A 101 0.23 0.93 4.00
C TYR A 101 0.73 0.13 5.20
N SER A 102 2.00 -0.28 5.15
CA SER A 102 2.72 -0.90 6.26
C SER A 102 3.74 0.06 6.84
N PHE A 103 3.54 0.46 8.09
CA PHE A 103 4.48 1.32 8.82
C PHE A 103 5.76 0.59 9.22
N SER A 104 5.68 -0.74 9.40
CA SER A 104 6.86 -1.56 9.72
C SER A 104 7.79 -1.76 8.53
N ARG A 105 7.25 -1.73 7.29
CA ARG A 105 7.95 -1.96 6.03
C ARG A 105 8.13 -0.72 5.19
N HIS A 106 7.52 0.42 5.58
CA HIS A 106 7.55 1.71 4.90
C HIS A 106 7.10 1.64 3.43
N LYS A 107 6.04 0.88 3.14
CA LYS A 107 5.53 0.70 1.77
C LYS A 107 4.02 0.49 1.72
N HIS A 108 3.44 0.81 0.56
CA HIS A 108 2.09 0.38 0.24
C HIS A 108 2.09 -1.14 0.07
N GLU A 109 1.23 -1.80 0.82
CA GLU A 109 1.14 -3.25 0.86
C GLU A 109 -0.30 -3.68 1.14
N TYR A 110 -0.79 -4.65 0.39
CA TYR A 110 -2.12 -5.20 0.53
C TYR A 110 -2.10 -6.55 1.26
N GLY A 111 -3.01 -6.74 2.20
CA GLY A 111 -3.18 -8.01 2.89
C GLY A 111 -2.29 -8.15 4.13
N TYR A 112 -1.64 -9.30 4.29
CA TYR A 112 -0.80 -9.59 5.45
C TYR A 112 0.32 -8.57 5.63
N GLY A 113 0.44 -8.03 6.84
CA GLY A 113 1.43 -7.00 7.17
C GLY A 113 1.01 -5.57 6.82
N SER A 114 -0.20 -5.34 6.32
CA SER A 114 -0.78 -4.00 6.20
C SER A 114 -1.24 -3.50 7.56
N ASP A 115 -0.88 -2.27 7.89
CA ASP A 115 -1.21 -1.66 9.19
C ASP A 115 -2.42 -0.73 9.11
N ILE A 116 -2.68 -0.13 7.96
CA ILE A 116 -3.77 0.84 7.76
C ILE A 116 -4.32 0.76 6.35
N GLU A 117 -5.60 1.08 6.20
CA GLU A 117 -6.34 1.20 4.95
C GLU A 117 -7.16 2.48 4.93
N LEU A 118 -7.30 3.08 3.75
CA LEU A 118 -8.30 4.12 3.47
C LEU A 118 -9.44 3.51 2.66
N ASP A 119 -10.63 3.44 3.25
CA ASP A 119 -11.82 2.86 2.64
C ASP A 119 -13.05 3.74 2.90
N HIS A 120 -13.71 4.23 1.83
CA HIS A 120 -14.91 5.07 1.89
C HIS A 120 -14.79 6.24 2.87
N GLY A 121 -13.63 6.91 2.89
CA GLY A 121 -13.35 8.05 3.77
C GLY A 121 -13.11 7.67 5.23
N PHE A 122 -12.79 6.41 5.51
CA PHE A 122 -12.42 5.92 6.83
C PHE A 122 -10.99 5.36 6.82
N LEU A 123 -10.29 5.53 7.93
CA LEU A 123 -9.10 4.75 8.27
C LEU A 123 -9.52 3.47 8.98
N SER A 124 -8.99 2.34 8.55
CA SER A 124 -9.30 1.02 9.10
C SER A 124 -8.03 0.22 9.38
N VAL A 125 -8.12 -0.80 10.26
CA VAL A 125 -7.03 -1.68 10.67
C VAL A 125 -7.48 -3.13 10.73
N GLY A 126 -6.54 -4.10 10.60
CA GLY A 126 -6.83 -5.54 10.73
C GLY A 126 -7.54 -6.12 9.50
N PHE A 127 -6.79 -6.64 8.52
CA PHE A 127 -7.30 -6.97 7.19
C PHE A 127 -7.23 -8.45 6.84
N ALA A 128 -6.50 -9.25 7.60
CA ALA A 128 -6.27 -10.64 7.24
C ALA A 128 -6.31 -11.57 8.45
N GLY A 129 -6.93 -12.72 8.28
CA GLY A 129 -6.90 -13.81 9.26
C GLY A 129 -7.39 -13.43 10.66
N ALA A 130 -6.49 -13.51 11.63
CA ALA A 130 -6.69 -13.12 13.02
C ALA A 130 -6.14 -11.72 13.34
N ASP A 131 -5.60 -11.01 12.33
CA ASP A 131 -5.05 -9.68 12.48
C ASP A 131 -6.13 -8.70 12.91
N TYR A 132 -5.78 -7.82 13.82
CA TYR A 132 -6.67 -6.79 14.30
C TYR A 132 -5.89 -5.56 14.77
N GLY A 133 -6.61 -4.55 15.15
CA GLY A 133 -6.01 -3.35 15.71
C GLY A 133 -7.06 -2.41 16.24
N MET A 134 -6.59 -1.30 16.75
CA MET A 134 -7.43 -0.27 17.31
C MET A 134 -6.92 1.11 16.94
N LEU A 135 -7.84 1.98 16.63
CA LEU A 135 -7.68 3.38 16.35
C LEU A 135 -8.37 4.20 17.44
N VAL A 136 -7.76 5.31 17.79
CA VAL A 136 -8.38 6.33 18.65
C VAL A 136 -8.05 7.70 18.09
N LYS A 137 -9.02 8.61 18.21
CA LYS A 137 -8.89 10.00 17.79
C LYS A 137 -8.29 10.83 18.92
N ALA A 138 -7.12 11.42 18.71
CA ALA A 138 -6.50 12.34 19.64
C ALA A 138 -6.95 13.82 19.42
N GLY A 139 -7.64 14.09 18.29
CA GLY A 139 -8.09 15.43 17.93
C GLY A 139 -7.03 16.27 17.21
N ASP A 140 -7.20 17.59 17.24
CA ASP A 140 -6.26 18.53 16.60
C ASP A 140 -5.04 18.76 17.51
N VAL A 141 -4.19 17.76 17.62
CA VAL A 141 -2.96 17.76 18.40
C VAL A 141 -1.77 17.49 17.47
N PRO A 142 -0.72 18.31 17.46
CA PRO A 142 0.51 18.01 16.74
C PRO A 142 1.10 16.66 17.13
N ILE A 143 1.66 15.93 16.15
CA ILE A 143 2.25 14.60 16.43
C ILE A 143 3.41 14.71 17.43
N GLU A 144 4.13 15.82 17.39
CA GLU A 144 5.27 16.10 18.28
C GLU A 144 4.88 16.18 19.75
N GLU A 145 3.61 16.54 20.04
CA GLU A 145 3.05 16.61 21.38
C GLU A 145 2.48 15.30 21.91
N ILE A 146 2.56 14.25 21.07
CA ILE A 146 2.11 12.92 21.46
C ILE A 146 3.20 12.23 22.29
N THR A 147 2.96 12.12 23.60
CA THR A 147 3.88 11.50 24.57
C THR A 147 3.24 10.31 25.28
N PHE A 148 4.08 9.38 25.79
CA PHE A 148 3.61 8.18 26.50
C PHE A 148 2.94 8.47 27.88
N GLU A 149 3.01 9.68 28.36
CA GLU A 149 2.32 10.11 29.60
C GLU A 149 0.79 10.21 29.41
N ARG A 150 0.32 10.32 28.17
CA ARG A 150 -1.12 10.35 27.89
C ARG A 150 -1.75 9.00 28.23
N PRO A 151 -2.87 8.95 28.98
CA PRO A 151 -3.54 7.69 29.38
C PRO A 151 -3.86 6.78 28.20
N VAL A 152 -4.30 7.37 27.07
CA VAL A 152 -4.59 6.64 25.83
C VAL A 152 -3.38 5.88 25.28
N LEU A 153 -2.19 6.48 25.32
CA LEU A 153 -0.96 5.81 24.87
C LEU A 153 -0.49 4.75 25.85
N ARG A 154 -0.72 4.95 27.15
CA ARG A 154 -0.46 3.93 28.16
C ARG A 154 -1.26 2.67 27.85
N PHE A 155 -2.58 2.79 27.67
CA PHE A 155 -3.44 1.67 27.30
C PHE A 155 -2.92 0.96 26.03
N LEU A 156 -2.71 1.73 24.93
CA LEU A 156 -2.23 1.16 23.67
C LEU A 156 -0.87 0.47 23.81
N SER A 157 0.03 1.03 24.62
CA SER A 157 1.40 0.51 24.77
C SER A 157 1.50 -0.70 25.69
N GLU A 158 0.61 -0.85 26.65
CA GLU A 158 0.57 -1.92 27.63
C GLU A 158 -0.45 -3.01 27.27
N TYR A 159 -1.22 -2.82 26.20
CA TYR A 159 -2.24 -3.77 25.76
C TYR A 159 -1.63 -5.15 25.52
N ALA A 160 -2.16 -6.15 26.19
CA ALA A 160 -1.72 -7.55 26.09
C ALA A 160 -2.38 -8.22 24.89
N VAL A 161 -1.54 -8.64 23.93
CA VAL A 161 -1.99 -9.31 22.71
C VAL A 161 -2.27 -10.79 23.02
N PRO A 162 -3.47 -11.32 22.70
CA PRO A 162 -3.78 -12.73 22.83
C PRO A 162 -2.89 -13.58 21.91
N ASN A 163 -2.49 -14.74 22.38
CA ASN A 163 -1.73 -15.72 21.59
C ASN A 163 -2.61 -16.84 21.01
N ALA A 164 -3.89 -16.92 21.38
CA ALA A 164 -4.85 -17.86 20.81
C ALA A 164 -5.69 -17.18 19.71
N GLU A 165 -5.92 -17.87 18.59
CA GLU A 165 -6.71 -17.34 17.48
C GLU A 165 -8.13 -16.91 17.88
N THR A 166 -8.77 -17.70 18.75
CA THR A 166 -10.11 -17.38 19.27
C THR A 166 -10.11 -16.08 20.08
N GLY A 167 -9.06 -15.84 20.86
CA GLY A 167 -8.85 -14.59 21.60
C GLY A 167 -8.63 -13.42 20.65
N ALA A 168 -7.74 -13.56 19.66
CA ALA A 168 -7.47 -12.54 18.66
C ALA A 168 -8.73 -12.13 17.89
N ARG A 169 -9.51 -13.10 17.42
CA ARG A 169 -10.80 -12.85 16.74
C ARG A 169 -11.84 -12.20 17.67
N SER A 170 -11.83 -12.53 18.97
CA SER A 170 -12.68 -11.88 19.95
C SER A 170 -12.33 -10.41 20.12
N GLU A 171 -11.03 -10.09 20.26
CA GLU A 171 -10.56 -8.69 20.35
C GLU A 171 -10.87 -7.91 19.06
N GLY A 172 -10.65 -8.52 17.89
CA GLY A 172 -11.01 -7.92 16.60
C GLY A 172 -12.50 -7.54 16.52
N ARG A 173 -13.41 -8.39 17.05
CA ARG A 173 -14.85 -8.06 17.13
C ARG A 173 -15.12 -6.91 18.11
N LYS A 174 -14.52 -6.93 19.30
CA LYS A 174 -14.66 -5.86 20.28
C LYS A 174 -14.32 -4.49 19.69
N PHE A 175 -13.17 -4.36 19.00
CA PHE A 175 -12.79 -3.09 18.38
C PHE A 175 -13.59 -2.77 17.11
N SER A 176 -14.21 -3.76 16.46
CA SER A 176 -15.14 -3.51 15.35
C SER A 176 -16.45 -2.90 15.85
N GLU A 177 -16.92 -3.30 17.03
CA GLU A 177 -18.11 -2.76 17.68
C GLU A 177 -17.81 -1.44 18.41
N GLY A 178 -16.57 -1.21 18.78
CA GLY A 178 -16.10 -0.10 19.60
C GLY A 178 -15.99 -0.51 21.08
N THR A 179 -14.91 -0.07 21.70
CA THR A 179 -14.61 -0.39 23.11
C THR A 179 -14.27 0.88 23.87
N LEU A 180 -15.04 1.16 24.90
CA LEU A 180 -14.80 2.29 25.78
C LEU A 180 -13.89 1.88 26.93
N VAL A 181 -12.71 2.53 27.03
CA VAL A 181 -11.77 2.35 28.14
C VAL A 181 -11.46 3.71 28.73
N ASP A 182 -11.74 3.91 30.00
CA ASP A 182 -11.53 5.20 30.71
C ASP A 182 -12.12 6.42 29.98
N GLY A 183 -13.32 6.22 29.37
CA GLY A 183 -13.99 7.27 28.61
C GLY A 183 -13.46 7.50 27.20
N ILE A 184 -12.49 6.72 26.75
CA ILE A 184 -11.88 6.80 25.42
C ILE A 184 -12.42 5.68 24.55
N ASP A 185 -12.94 6.03 23.35
CA ASP A 185 -13.55 5.08 22.42
C ASP A 185 -12.52 4.56 21.42
N PHE A 186 -12.17 3.28 21.52
CA PHE A 186 -11.25 2.56 20.64
C PHE A 186 -12.05 1.80 19.60
N LYS A 187 -11.73 2.00 18.33
CA LYS A 187 -12.43 1.38 17.20
C LYS A 187 -11.46 0.82 16.18
N ARG A 188 -11.92 -0.20 15.47
CA ARG A 188 -11.24 -0.72 14.29
C ARG A 188 -11.26 0.27 13.12
N ARG A 189 -12.25 1.17 13.07
CA ARG A 189 -12.49 2.08 11.94
C ARG A 189 -12.92 3.45 12.43
N LEU A 190 -12.27 4.51 11.93
CA LEU A 190 -12.60 5.91 12.26
C LEU A 190 -12.68 6.75 10.98
N ALA A 191 -13.62 7.70 10.95
CA ALA A 191 -13.74 8.64 9.85
C ALA A 191 -12.47 9.51 9.72
N VAL A 192 -12.07 9.77 8.48
CA VAL A 192 -10.99 10.71 8.16
C VAL A 192 -11.45 12.13 8.42
N GLU A 193 -10.75 12.82 9.29
CA GLU A 193 -10.94 14.23 9.56
C GLU A 193 -9.62 15.00 9.34
N MET A 194 -9.74 16.15 8.69
CA MET A 194 -8.60 17.04 8.43
C MET A 194 -8.02 17.56 9.75
N ASN A 195 -6.70 17.77 9.77
CA ASN A 195 -5.97 18.27 10.92
C ASN A 195 -6.18 17.46 12.20
N THR A 196 -6.48 16.18 12.04
CA THR A 196 -6.73 15.29 13.18
C THR A 196 -5.63 14.26 13.30
N THR A 197 -5.12 14.12 14.52
CA THR A 197 -4.17 13.08 14.91
C THR A 197 -4.92 11.86 15.42
N TYR A 198 -4.52 10.71 14.95
CA TYR A 198 -5.00 9.40 15.37
C TYR A 198 -3.83 8.61 15.98
N LEU A 199 -4.16 7.77 16.95
CA LEU A 199 -3.24 6.79 17.49
C LEU A 199 -3.72 5.41 17.04
N LEU A 200 -2.80 4.63 16.50
CA LEU A 200 -3.05 3.33 15.92
C LEU A 200 -2.19 2.30 16.63
N ARG A 201 -2.78 1.17 17.09
CA ARG A 201 -2.03 -0.07 17.27
C ARG A 201 -2.50 -1.09 16.25
N SER A 202 -1.57 -1.57 15.42
CA SER A 202 -1.79 -2.61 14.43
C SER A 202 -1.08 -3.88 14.86
N ILE A 203 -1.81 -4.99 14.89
CA ILE A 203 -1.36 -6.29 15.36
C ILE A 203 -1.58 -7.29 14.22
N ASN A 204 -0.49 -7.68 13.57
CA ASN A 204 -0.45 -8.61 12.45
C ASN A 204 0.36 -9.83 12.89
N TYR A 205 -0.30 -10.97 13.10
CA TYR A 205 0.33 -12.18 13.60
C TYR A 205 1.36 -12.75 12.62
N GLY A 206 2.53 -13.09 13.14
CA GLY A 206 3.67 -13.55 12.34
C GLY A 206 4.38 -12.46 11.53
N GLU A 207 3.89 -11.21 11.55
CA GLU A 207 4.37 -10.14 10.68
C GLU A 207 4.85 -8.90 11.43
N SER A 208 3.96 -8.26 12.21
CA SER A 208 4.29 -7.01 12.90
C SER A 208 3.32 -6.68 14.03
N ASP A 209 3.78 -5.90 15.00
CA ASP A 209 2.98 -5.23 16.01
C ASP A 209 3.57 -3.84 16.20
N VAL A 210 2.81 -2.81 15.85
CA VAL A 210 3.27 -1.42 15.82
C VAL A 210 2.29 -0.46 16.48
N LEU A 211 2.84 0.53 17.18
CA LEU A 211 2.11 1.67 17.72
C LEU A 211 2.55 2.92 16.98
N VAL A 212 1.61 3.61 16.34
CA VAL A 212 1.85 4.72 15.44
C VAL A 212 0.97 5.91 15.82
N ALA A 213 1.53 7.12 15.81
CA ALA A 213 0.79 8.34 15.70
C ALA A 213 0.74 8.77 14.23
N LEU A 214 -0.43 9.14 13.74
CA LEU A 214 -0.60 9.61 12.37
C LEU A 214 -1.53 10.82 12.34
N ARG A 215 -1.26 11.77 11.45
CA ARG A 215 -2.05 12.98 11.28
C ARG A 215 -2.44 13.20 9.84
N VAL A 216 -3.73 13.36 9.60
CA VAL A 216 -4.25 13.71 8.27
C VAL A 216 -4.02 15.20 8.06
N VAL A 217 -3.13 15.54 7.12
CA VAL A 217 -2.72 16.92 6.84
C VAL A 217 -3.38 17.49 5.59
N ARG A 218 -3.86 16.63 4.68
CA ARG A 218 -4.60 17.04 3.48
C ARG A 218 -5.50 15.92 2.99
N LYS A 219 -6.62 16.31 2.37
CA LYS A 219 -7.50 15.47 1.58
C LYS A 219 -7.61 16.06 0.18
N ASP A 220 -7.26 15.27 -0.82
CA ASP A 220 -7.30 15.67 -2.21
C ASP A 220 -8.69 15.42 -2.85
N THR A 221 -8.92 16.02 -4.01
CA THR A 221 -10.23 15.96 -4.71
C THR A 221 -10.58 14.57 -5.20
N ASP A 222 -9.58 13.69 -5.40
CA ASP A 222 -9.77 12.29 -5.75
C ASP A 222 -10.07 11.40 -4.52
N GLY A 223 -10.23 12.01 -3.35
CA GLY A 223 -10.48 11.33 -2.08
C GLY A 223 -9.23 10.77 -1.40
N SER A 224 -8.05 10.85 -2.03
CA SER A 224 -6.80 10.47 -1.39
C SER A 224 -6.48 11.39 -0.21
N VAL A 225 -5.70 10.86 0.73
CA VAL A 225 -5.27 11.62 1.92
C VAL A 225 -3.76 11.62 2.05
N ILE A 226 -3.23 12.77 2.48
CA ILE A 226 -1.83 12.93 2.84
C ILE A 226 -1.73 12.85 4.35
N ILE A 227 -0.86 11.97 4.82
CA ILE A 227 -0.69 11.63 6.23
C ILE A 227 0.80 11.76 6.59
N ILE A 228 1.11 12.57 7.61
CA ILE A 228 2.37 12.46 8.34
C ILE A 228 2.21 11.42 9.45
N TRP A 229 3.25 10.66 9.73
CA TRP A 229 3.20 9.63 10.76
C TRP A 229 4.52 9.49 11.52
N LYS A 230 4.44 8.97 12.74
CA LYS A 230 5.58 8.65 13.59
C LYS A 230 5.35 7.28 14.22
N LEU A 231 6.28 6.36 14.01
CA LEU A 231 6.31 5.07 14.70
C LEU A 231 6.76 5.33 16.14
N LEU A 232 5.85 5.18 17.08
CA LEU A 232 6.10 5.41 18.50
C LEU A 232 6.77 4.23 19.18
N LYS A 233 6.33 3.01 18.79
CA LYS A 233 6.89 1.76 19.33
C LYS A 233 6.70 0.62 18.34
N LYS A 234 7.70 -0.23 18.24
CA LYS A 234 7.64 -1.52 17.54
C LYS A 234 7.81 -2.63 18.58
N TYR A 235 6.92 -3.60 18.54
CA TYR A 235 6.95 -4.79 19.39
C TYR A 235 7.44 -5.98 18.57
N SER A 236 7.74 -7.10 19.25
CA SER A 236 7.93 -8.38 18.57
C SER A 236 6.62 -8.79 17.89
N ALA A 237 6.69 -9.32 16.67
CA ALA A 237 5.52 -9.86 16.00
C ALA A 237 4.90 -10.96 16.89
N PRO A 238 3.59 -10.89 17.19
CA PRO A 238 2.95 -11.93 17.97
C PRO A 238 2.74 -13.18 17.14
N GLU A 239 2.85 -14.34 17.80
CA GLU A 239 2.60 -15.63 17.17
C GLU A 239 1.32 -16.26 17.74
N LEU A 240 0.56 -16.91 16.86
CA LEU A 240 -0.57 -17.73 17.31
C LEU A 240 -0.07 -19.09 17.79
N VAL A 241 -0.50 -19.49 18.97
CA VAL A 241 -0.27 -20.87 19.44
C VAL A 241 -1.04 -21.81 18.52
N GLN A 242 -0.30 -22.71 17.87
CA GLN A 242 -0.92 -23.80 17.13
C GLN A 242 -1.59 -24.73 18.14
N ASN A 243 -2.92 -24.78 18.15
CA ASN A 243 -3.61 -25.86 18.83
C ASN A 243 -3.33 -27.14 18.03
N ASN A 244 -2.29 -27.89 18.42
CA ASN A 244 -2.18 -29.27 17.96
C ASN A 244 -3.40 -30.02 18.47
N PRO A 245 -4.17 -30.69 17.60
CA PRO A 245 -5.34 -31.49 17.96
C PRO A 245 -4.96 -32.70 18.79
#